data_445efe6c946b5c360c001782e08a0875
#
_entry.id   445efe6c946b5c360c001782e08a0875
#
_cell.length_a   1.000
_cell.length_b   1.000
_cell.length_c   1.000
_cell.angle_alpha   90.00
_cell.angle_beta   90.00
_cell.angle_gamma   90.00
#
_symmetry.space_group_name_H-M   'P 1'
#
loop_
_entity.id
_entity.type
_entity.pdbx_description
1 polymer ?
#
loop_
_entity_poly.entity_id
_entity_poly.type
_entity_poly.pdbx_seq_one_letter_code
_entity_poly.pdbx_strand_id
1 'polypeptide(L)'
;MWISYSSDLRYWGRHRLMLEARRGAWWDANKIGLSPPPIETSTGWLVLYHGVRHTPSGCLYRLGLALFDLQHPEKCLLRGDSWIFGPEAKYEVQGDVDDVVFPCGYTLDADGDTLNIYYGAADCAIALARASVRSLLEWLDTNGSCERRQRAQDL
;
A
#
# COMPACT_ATOMS: atom_id res chain seq x y z
N MET A 1 -5.47 -6.53 -5.90
CA MET A 1 -4.08 -6.96 -6.23
C MET A 1 -4.03 -8.47 -6.35
N TRP A 2 -3.18 -8.99 -7.24
CA TRP A 2 -3.05 -10.40 -7.53
C TRP A 2 -1.57 -10.79 -7.47
N ILE A 3 -1.28 -12.02 -7.06
CA ILE A 3 0.03 -12.64 -7.17
C ILE A 3 0.01 -13.75 -8.20
N SER A 4 1.09 -13.89 -8.93
CA SER A 4 1.30 -14.94 -9.92
C SER A 4 2.63 -15.60 -9.67
N TYR A 5 2.74 -16.86 -10.00
CA TYR A 5 3.93 -17.67 -9.76
C TYR A 5 4.56 -18.10 -11.08
N SER A 6 5.88 -18.17 -11.10
CA SER A 6 6.67 -18.67 -12.22
C SER A 6 7.83 -19.52 -11.70
N SER A 7 8.13 -20.60 -12.38
CA SER A 7 9.30 -21.44 -12.10
C SER A 7 10.53 -21.05 -12.92
N ASP A 8 10.34 -20.26 -13.99
CA ASP A 8 11.39 -19.93 -14.98
C ASP A 8 11.43 -18.45 -15.36
N LEU A 9 10.59 -17.62 -14.71
CA LEU A 9 10.40 -16.18 -14.97
C LEU A 9 9.92 -15.84 -16.41
N ARG A 10 9.50 -16.84 -17.18
CA ARG A 10 8.96 -16.69 -18.54
C ARG A 10 7.48 -16.95 -18.61
N TYR A 11 7.04 -18.04 -17.95
CA TYR A 11 5.64 -18.44 -17.88
C TYR A 11 5.08 -18.20 -16.49
N TRP A 12 4.03 -17.38 -16.41
CA TRP A 12 3.38 -16.97 -15.17
C TRP A 12 1.98 -17.57 -15.07
N GLY A 13 1.68 -18.16 -13.92
CA GLY A 13 0.38 -18.81 -13.69
C GLY A 13 0.04 -18.87 -12.20
N ARG A 14 -0.89 -19.73 -11.86
CA ARG A 14 -1.38 -19.90 -10.48
C ARG A 14 -1.76 -18.58 -9.83
N HIS A 15 -2.52 -17.75 -10.57
CA HIS A 15 -2.96 -16.44 -10.11
C HIS A 15 -3.80 -16.57 -8.84
N ARG A 16 -3.45 -15.83 -7.80
CA ARG A 16 -4.16 -15.76 -6.54
C ARG A 16 -4.49 -14.33 -6.20
N LEU A 17 -5.70 -14.11 -5.71
CA LEU A 17 -6.10 -12.82 -5.17
C LEU A 17 -5.40 -12.59 -3.84
N MET A 18 -4.75 -11.44 -3.68
CA MET A 18 -4.09 -11.02 -2.43
C MET A 18 -4.95 -10.03 -1.66
N LEU A 19 -5.44 -8.99 -2.34
CA LEU A 19 -6.19 -7.90 -1.73
C LEU A 19 -7.20 -7.33 -2.71
N GLU A 20 -8.43 -7.10 -2.24
CA GLU A 20 -9.49 -6.41 -3.00
C GLU A 20 -9.61 -4.95 -2.59
N ALA A 21 -10.13 -4.11 -3.49
CA ALA A 21 -10.64 -2.80 -3.09
C ALA A 21 -11.80 -2.99 -2.11
N ARG A 22 -11.85 -2.20 -1.05
CA ARG A 22 -12.96 -2.25 -0.08
C ARG A 22 -14.24 -1.73 -0.72
N ARG A 23 -15.37 -2.04 -0.12
CA ARG A 23 -16.67 -1.54 -0.60
C ARG A 23 -17.16 -0.37 0.27
N GLY A 24 -18.01 0.48 -0.30
CA GLY A 24 -18.66 1.56 0.45
C GLY A 24 -17.78 2.79 0.65
N ALA A 25 -17.73 3.32 1.87
CA ALA A 25 -17.16 4.63 2.15
C ALA A 25 -15.64 4.64 2.42
N TRP A 26 -14.96 3.53 2.20
CA TRP A 26 -13.52 3.43 2.44
C TRP A 26 -12.69 4.29 1.49
N TRP A 27 -11.53 4.74 1.95
CA TRP A 27 -10.59 5.57 1.19
C TRP A 27 -9.98 4.83 -0.01
N ASP A 28 -9.99 3.50 0.00
CA ASP A 28 -9.47 2.60 -1.01
C ASP A 28 -10.57 1.76 -1.70
N ALA A 29 -11.79 2.32 -1.77
CA ALA A 29 -12.98 1.59 -2.22
C ALA A 29 -13.08 1.39 -3.73
N ASN A 30 -12.48 2.25 -4.54
CA ASN A 30 -12.65 2.16 -5.99
C ASN A 30 -11.52 1.39 -6.68
N LYS A 31 -10.29 1.59 -6.22
CA LYS A 31 -9.12 0.95 -6.83
C LYS A 31 -8.01 0.81 -5.80
N ILE A 32 -7.25 -0.27 -5.90
CA ILE A 32 -5.99 -0.47 -5.17
C ILE A 32 -4.92 -1.00 -6.12
N GLY A 33 -3.67 -0.70 -5.83
CA GLY A 33 -2.54 -1.23 -6.56
C GLY A 33 -1.29 -1.30 -5.70
N LEU A 34 -0.43 -2.26 -6.01
CA LEU A 34 0.90 -2.32 -5.43
C LEU A 34 1.66 -1.05 -5.84
N SER A 35 2.37 -0.46 -4.90
CA SER A 35 3.27 0.66 -5.17
C SER A 35 4.70 0.15 -5.27
N PRO A 36 5.59 0.29 -4.26
CA PRO A 36 6.92 -0.31 -4.34
C PRO A 36 6.84 -1.83 -4.08
N PRO A 37 7.91 -2.59 -4.36
CA PRO A 37 7.99 -4.02 -4.02
C PRO A 37 7.69 -4.28 -2.54
N PRO A 38 7.18 -5.46 -2.17
CA PRO A 38 6.99 -5.86 -0.77
C PRO A 38 8.33 -5.86 0.00
N ILE A 39 8.28 -5.47 1.27
CA ILE A 39 9.42 -5.46 2.19
C ILE A 39 9.35 -6.73 3.04
N GLU A 40 10.40 -7.56 2.98
CA GLU A 40 10.50 -8.72 3.86
C GLU A 40 10.81 -8.27 5.29
N THR A 41 10.01 -8.75 6.24
CA THR A 41 10.21 -8.50 7.67
C THR A 41 10.13 -9.81 8.45
N SER A 42 10.51 -9.82 9.72
CA SER A 42 10.41 -11.01 10.57
C SER A 42 8.96 -11.45 10.82
N THR A 43 7.98 -10.58 10.63
CA THR A 43 6.56 -10.84 10.91
C THR A 43 5.72 -11.09 9.65
N GLY A 44 6.26 -10.82 8.46
CA GLY A 44 5.54 -10.96 7.20
C GLY A 44 6.08 -10.06 6.10
N TRP A 45 5.46 -10.13 4.93
CA TRP A 45 5.69 -9.20 3.83
C TRP A 45 4.91 -7.91 4.09
N LEU A 46 5.62 -6.83 4.43
CA LEU A 46 5.02 -5.50 4.53
C LEU A 46 4.83 -4.92 3.13
N VAL A 47 3.58 -4.60 2.81
CA VAL A 47 3.17 -4.06 1.51
C VAL A 47 2.67 -2.64 1.68
N LEU A 48 3.31 -1.71 0.95
CA LEU A 48 2.80 -0.37 0.74
C LEU A 48 1.95 -0.40 -0.53
N TYR A 49 0.70 0.00 -0.43
CA TYR A 49 -0.20 0.02 -1.59
C TYR A 49 -0.93 1.35 -1.70
N HIS A 50 -1.21 1.78 -2.92
CA HIS A 50 -2.06 2.93 -3.14
C HIS A 50 -3.53 2.51 -3.19
N GLY A 51 -4.37 3.29 -2.56
CA GLY A 51 -5.81 3.22 -2.67
C GLY A 51 -6.36 4.47 -3.34
N VAL A 52 -7.45 4.30 -4.08
CA VAL A 52 -8.13 5.37 -4.81
C VAL A 52 -9.59 5.41 -4.42
N ARG A 53 -10.07 6.60 -4.13
CA ARG A 53 -11.49 6.89 -3.97
C ARG A 53 -11.93 7.96 -4.96
N HIS A 54 -12.97 7.66 -5.72
CA HIS A 54 -13.60 8.64 -6.60
C HIS A 54 -14.53 9.53 -5.80
N THR A 55 -14.41 10.84 -5.99
CA THR A 55 -15.29 11.85 -5.42
C THR A 55 -15.79 12.77 -6.53
N PRO A 56 -16.87 13.55 -6.30
CA PRO A 56 -17.31 14.53 -7.28
C PRO A 56 -16.26 15.58 -7.67
N SER A 57 -15.28 15.82 -6.80
CA SER A 57 -14.18 16.76 -7.02
C SER A 57 -12.91 16.12 -7.60
N GLY A 58 -12.90 14.82 -7.89
CA GLY A 58 -11.76 14.12 -8.44
C GLY A 58 -11.40 12.82 -7.70
N CYS A 59 -10.23 12.30 -7.98
CA CYS A 59 -9.73 11.06 -7.36
C CYS A 59 -8.84 11.39 -6.16
N LEU A 60 -9.10 10.75 -5.05
CA LEU A 60 -8.22 10.81 -3.87
C LEU A 60 -7.26 9.63 -3.92
N TYR A 61 -5.96 9.91 -4.03
CA TYR A 61 -4.88 8.92 -3.95
C TYR A 61 -4.26 8.95 -2.57
N ARG A 62 -4.13 7.80 -1.93
CA ARG A 62 -3.56 7.65 -0.59
C ARG A 62 -2.75 6.36 -0.51
N LEU A 63 -1.74 6.35 0.35
CA LEU A 63 -0.92 5.18 0.62
C LEU A 63 -1.38 4.49 1.90
N GLY A 64 -1.55 3.18 1.84
CA GLY A 64 -1.88 2.35 2.99
C GLY A 64 -0.91 1.19 3.16
N LEU A 65 -1.08 0.47 4.25
CA LEU A 65 -0.26 -0.68 4.64
C LEU A 65 -1.09 -1.95 4.71
N ALA A 66 -0.46 -3.06 4.31
CA ALA A 66 -0.94 -4.40 4.58
C ALA A 66 0.23 -5.34 4.89
N LEU A 67 0.01 -6.33 5.74
CA LEU A 67 0.97 -7.38 6.08
C LEU A 67 0.47 -8.71 5.55
N PHE A 68 1.34 -9.45 4.87
CA PHE A 68 1.04 -10.75 4.32
C PHE A 68 1.93 -11.84 4.90
N ASP A 69 1.44 -13.06 4.92
CA ASP A 69 2.15 -14.22 5.43
C ASP A 69 3.42 -14.52 4.60
N LEU A 70 4.54 -14.84 5.26
CA LEU A 70 5.81 -15.10 4.59
C LEU A 70 5.76 -16.35 3.70
N GLN A 71 5.08 -17.40 4.13
CA GLN A 71 5.01 -18.67 3.41
C GLN A 71 3.83 -18.71 2.42
N HIS A 72 2.80 -17.94 2.72
CA HIS A 72 1.57 -17.84 1.94
C HIS A 72 1.27 -16.38 1.60
N PRO A 73 2.03 -15.76 0.68
CA PRO A 73 1.96 -14.33 0.39
C PRO A 73 0.60 -13.87 -0.16
N GLU A 74 -0.27 -14.80 -0.55
CA GLU A 74 -1.66 -14.52 -0.88
C GLU A 74 -2.57 -14.30 0.36
N LYS A 75 -2.06 -14.60 1.57
CA LYS A 75 -2.83 -14.49 2.80
C LYS A 75 -2.53 -13.16 3.49
N CYS A 76 -3.49 -12.25 3.47
CA CYS A 76 -3.44 -11.02 4.24
C CYS A 76 -3.59 -11.32 5.73
N LEU A 77 -2.64 -10.88 6.54
CA LEU A 77 -2.63 -10.99 8.00
C LEU A 77 -3.28 -9.76 8.64
N LEU A 78 -2.86 -8.57 8.20
CA LEU A 78 -3.36 -7.29 8.66
C LEU A 78 -3.49 -6.32 7.49
N ARG A 79 -4.47 -5.43 7.54
CA ARG A 79 -4.66 -4.31 6.62
C ARG A 79 -5.02 -3.07 7.41
N GLY A 80 -4.29 -1.99 7.20
CA GLY A 80 -4.57 -0.71 7.85
C GLY A 80 -5.95 -0.16 7.47
N ASP A 81 -6.71 0.29 8.45
CA ASP A 81 -8.05 0.86 8.23
C ASP A 81 -7.96 2.30 7.73
N SER A 82 -6.89 3.01 8.07
CA SER A 82 -6.59 4.34 7.58
C SER A 82 -5.40 4.33 6.61
N TRP A 83 -5.26 5.40 5.83
CA TRP A 83 -4.04 5.66 5.07
C TRP A 83 -2.94 6.18 5.98
N ILE A 84 -1.67 6.03 5.55
CA ILE A 84 -0.50 6.53 6.27
C ILE A 84 0.15 7.73 5.60
N PHE A 85 -0.14 7.97 4.32
CA PHE A 85 0.47 9.03 3.56
C PHE A 85 -0.48 9.54 2.46
N GLY A 86 -0.52 10.84 2.27
CA GLY A 86 -1.30 11.54 1.25
C GLY A 86 -0.71 12.90 0.93
N PRO A 87 -1.16 13.60 -0.12
CA PRO A 87 -0.65 14.90 -0.51
C PRO A 87 -0.97 15.97 0.55
N GLU A 88 0.06 16.73 0.96
CA GLU A 88 -0.03 17.84 1.92
C GLU A 88 0.77 19.06 1.43
N ALA A 89 1.95 18.82 0.86
CA ALA A 89 2.82 19.91 0.40
C ALA A 89 2.30 20.50 -0.93
N LYS A 90 2.62 21.77 -1.19
CA LYS A 90 2.14 22.46 -2.40
C LYS A 90 2.48 21.71 -3.69
N TYR A 91 3.66 21.11 -3.77
CA TYR A 91 4.12 20.33 -4.94
C TYR A 91 3.46 18.94 -5.04
N GLU A 92 2.70 18.53 -4.04
CA GLU A 92 1.88 17.29 -4.04
C GLU A 92 0.43 17.58 -4.38
N VAL A 93 -0.01 18.81 -4.10
CA VAL A 93 -1.41 19.25 -4.26
C VAL A 93 -1.63 19.93 -5.61
N GLN A 94 -0.60 20.59 -6.20
CA GLN A 94 -0.71 21.33 -7.45
C GLN A 94 0.31 20.84 -8.47
N GLY A 95 -0.17 20.39 -9.65
CA GLY A 95 0.68 19.92 -10.74
C GLY A 95 -0.12 19.53 -11.97
N ASP A 96 0.40 18.57 -12.75
CA ASP A 96 -0.29 18.03 -13.92
C ASP A 96 -1.52 17.20 -13.51
N VAL A 97 -1.41 16.53 -12.36
CA VAL A 97 -2.53 15.87 -11.68
C VAL A 97 -2.53 16.31 -10.22
N ASP A 98 -3.52 17.09 -9.84
CA ASP A 98 -3.64 17.62 -8.47
C ASP A 98 -3.91 16.51 -7.45
N ASP A 99 -3.47 16.74 -6.19
CA ASP A 99 -3.74 15.90 -5.02
C ASP A 99 -3.26 14.44 -5.15
N VAL A 100 -2.10 14.22 -5.79
CA VAL A 100 -1.53 12.88 -6.00
C VAL A 100 -0.16 12.72 -5.36
N VAL A 101 -0.01 11.65 -4.56
CA VAL A 101 1.27 11.06 -4.20
C VAL A 101 1.27 9.59 -4.65
N PHE A 102 2.29 9.20 -5.42
CA PHE A 102 2.37 7.87 -6.01
C PHE A 102 3.75 7.26 -5.75
N PRO A 103 3.91 6.42 -4.70
CA PRO A 103 5.16 5.74 -4.42
C PRO A 103 5.60 4.81 -5.55
N CYS A 104 6.85 4.98 -6.00
CA CYS A 104 7.41 4.24 -7.14
C CYS A 104 8.45 3.21 -6.73
N GLY A 105 9.13 3.44 -5.60
CA GLY A 105 10.20 2.56 -5.13
C GLY A 105 10.65 2.93 -3.73
N TYR A 106 11.55 2.13 -3.19
CA TYR A 106 12.19 2.42 -1.90
C TYR A 106 13.64 1.96 -1.87
N THR A 107 14.39 2.52 -0.93
CA THR A 107 15.65 1.93 -0.43
C THR A 107 15.54 1.74 1.07
N LEU A 108 16.19 0.70 1.58
CA LEU A 108 16.34 0.44 3.01
C LEU A 108 17.77 0.74 3.39
N ASP A 109 17.98 1.54 4.45
CA ASP A 109 19.31 1.85 4.94
C ASP A 109 19.96 0.62 5.62
N ALA A 110 21.25 0.68 5.87
CA ALA A 110 22.03 -0.42 6.46
C ALA A 110 21.58 -0.83 7.87
N ASP A 111 20.81 0.02 8.55
CA ASP A 111 20.20 -0.28 9.85
C ASP A 111 19.02 -1.27 9.76
N GLY A 112 18.53 -1.54 8.53
CA GLY A 112 17.39 -2.42 8.27
C GLY A 112 16.03 -1.85 8.72
N ASP A 113 15.96 -0.59 9.13
CA ASP A 113 14.76 0.06 9.66
C ASP A 113 14.40 1.36 8.93
N THR A 114 15.39 2.17 8.55
CA THR A 114 15.15 3.44 7.83
C THR A 114 14.74 3.17 6.39
N LEU A 115 13.48 3.42 6.09
CA LEU A 115 12.86 3.26 4.78
C LEU A 115 12.79 4.61 4.06
N ASN A 116 13.45 4.73 2.91
CA ASN A 116 13.40 5.89 2.03
C ASN A 116 12.42 5.58 0.88
N ILE A 117 11.29 6.25 0.85
CA ILE A 117 10.21 6.03 -0.13
C ILE A 117 10.30 7.13 -1.19
N TYR A 118 10.59 6.74 -2.43
CA TYR A 118 10.59 7.64 -3.58
C TYR A 118 9.19 7.66 -4.19
N TYR A 119 8.63 8.84 -4.37
CA TYR A 119 7.27 9.00 -4.90
C TYR A 119 7.16 10.15 -5.91
N GLY A 120 6.25 9.98 -6.86
CA GLY A 120 5.78 11.05 -7.72
C GLY A 120 4.80 11.94 -6.96
N ALA A 121 4.94 13.24 -7.13
CA ALA A 121 4.11 14.26 -6.51
C ALA A 121 3.43 15.10 -7.59
N ALA A 122 2.09 15.13 -7.59
CA ALA A 122 1.20 15.82 -8.54
C ALA A 122 1.60 15.64 -10.02
N ASP A 123 2.19 14.47 -10.36
CA ASP A 123 2.74 14.09 -11.67
C ASP A 123 3.78 15.08 -12.27
N CYS A 124 4.34 15.98 -11.43
CA CYS A 124 5.30 17.01 -11.84
C CYS A 124 6.68 16.86 -11.20
N ALA A 125 6.79 16.19 -10.06
CA ALA A 125 8.02 16.11 -9.29
C ALA A 125 8.25 14.70 -8.72
N ILE A 126 9.51 14.40 -8.40
CA ILE A 126 9.89 13.24 -7.61
C ILE A 126 10.32 13.73 -6.25
N ALA A 127 9.79 13.13 -5.21
CA ALA A 127 10.07 13.48 -3.82
C ALA A 127 10.46 12.26 -2.99
N LEU A 128 10.94 12.49 -1.77
CA LEU A 128 11.42 11.49 -0.84
C LEU A 128 10.70 11.64 0.50
N ALA A 129 10.07 10.57 0.95
CA ALA A 129 9.59 10.43 2.33
C ALA A 129 10.45 9.41 3.08
N ARG A 130 10.58 9.59 4.39
CA ARG A 130 11.28 8.64 5.27
C ARG A 130 10.33 8.07 6.32
N ALA A 131 10.50 6.80 6.60
CA ALA A 131 9.75 6.09 7.63
C ALA A 131 10.65 5.06 8.34
N SER A 132 10.22 4.56 9.50
CA SER A 132 10.81 3.39 10.15
C SER A 132 9.93 2.18 9.87
N VAL A 133 10.51 1.09 9.37
CA VAL A 133 9.79 -0.18 9.13
C VAL A 133 9.14 -0.67 10.42
N ARG A 134 9.85 -0.58 11.55
CA ARG A 134 9.34 -0.95 12.87
C ARG A 134 8.10 -0.13 13.25
N SER A 135 8.19 1.19 13.11
CA SER A 135 7.06 2.07 13.42
C SER A 135 5.86 1.84 12.50
N LEU A 136 6.08 1.50 11.23
CA LEU A 136 5.01 1.13 10.31
C LEU A 136 4.33 -0.18 10.72
N LEU A 137 5.09 -1.18 11.17
CA LEU A 137 4.55 -2.44 11.69
C LEU A 137 3.78 -2.25 13.00
N GLU A 138 4.31 -1.47 13.94
CA GLU A 138 3.64 -1.12 15.21
C GLU A 138 2.33 -0.36 14.96
N TRP A 139 2.35 0.56 14.01
CA TRP A 139 1.15 1.28 13.61
C TRP A 139 0.11 0.31 13.01
N LEU A 140 0.55 -0.60 12.14
CA LEU A 140 -0.33 -1.57 11.50
C LEU A 140 -0.92 -2.57 12.50
N ASP A 141 -0.16 -2.99 13.50
CA ASP A 141 -0.64 -3.86 14.58
C ASP A 141 -1.75 -3.18 15.40
N THR A 142 -1.62 -1.88 15.62
CA THR A 142 -2.59 -1.09 16.38
C THR A 142 -3.82 -0.70 15.56
N ASN A 143 -3.63 -0.35 14.26
CA ASN A 143 -4.66 0.27 13.40
C ASN A 143 -5.11 -0.66 12.26
N GLY A 144 -4.60 -1.88 12.21
CA GLY A 144 -4.95 -2.85 11.19
C GLY A 144 -6.04 -3.81 11.65
N SER A 145 -6.81 -4.29 10.71
CA SER A 145 -7.78 -5.35 10.90
C SER A 145 -7.47 -6.56 10.03
N CYS A 146 -7.84 -7.75 10.50
CA CYS A 146 -7.79 -8.96 9.69
C CYS A 146 -9.08 -9.04 8.85
N GLU A 147 -8.97 -9.22 7.53
CA GLU A 147 -10.13 -9.29 6.62
C GLU A 147 -11.21 -10.32 7.02
N ARG A 148 -10.86 -11.33 7.82
CA ARG A 148 -11.84 -12.29 8.37
C ARG A 148 -12.82 -11.66 9.35
N ARG A 149 -12.44 -10.59 10.06
CA ARG A 149 -13.33 -9.87 10.98
C ARG A 149 -14.32 -8.96 10.26
N GLN A 150 -13.93 -8.40 9.12
CA GLN A 150 -14.81 -7.51 8.35
C GLN A 150 -15.99 -8.25 7.72
N ARG A 151 -15.81 -9.45 7.19
CA ARG A 151 -16.92 -10.26 6.62
C ARG A 151 -17.94 -10.73 7.67
N ALA A 152 -17.58 -10.72 8.96
CA ALA A 152 -18.48 -11.09 10.05
C ALA A 152 -19.27 -9.90 10.62
N GLN A 153 -18.88 -8.66 10.28
CA GLN A 153 -19.59 -7.43 10.68
C GLN A 153 -20.54 -6.90 9.59
N ASP A 154 -20.39 -7.39 8.35
CA ASP A 154 -21.23 -7.02 7.20
C ASP A 154 -22.39 -8.00 6.96
N LEU A 155 -22.64 -8.97 7.88
CA LEU A 155 -23.78 -9.89 7.93
C LEU A 155 -24.72 -9.56 9.08
#